data_d40488214bc6d594c2437654db2b3cf4
#
_entry.id   d40488214bc6d594c2437654db2b3cf4
#
_cell.length_a   1.000
_cell.length_b   1.000
_cell.length_c   1.000
_cell.angle_alpha   90.00
_cell.angle_beta   90.00
_cell.angle_gamma   90.00
#
_symmetry.space_group_name_H-M   'P 1'
#
loop_
_entity.id
_entity.type
_entity.pdbx_description
1 polymer ?
#
loop_
_entity_poly.entity_id
_entity_poly.type
_entity_poly.pdbx_seq_one_letter_code
_entity_poly.pdbx_strand_id
1 'polypeptide(L)'
;IISLLFYIMNVLAENHEVEEELAMVSKVNTELNNYMALSEKIAEDRERKRIAREIHDTLGHALTGISAGLDAVGVLIDIDPNRAKEQVKSVSEVVREGIQDVRGSLNRLRPGALEGRTLKDALEKMIREYQTLSNLQVDLHYEWVDVDMDVMIEDTIFRVIQESMTNAVRHGHASQMSLHFFENEEDYLIELQDNGVGFETLTYGYGLKQMMERISILGGQLQFESRDGFFTRVSLPKYKEGR
;
A
#
# COMPACT_ATOMS: atom_id res chain seq x y z
N ILE A 1 42.27 15.20 -47.71
CA ILE A 1 42.09 15.96 -46.46
C ILE A 1 40.72 16.66 -46.47
N ILE A 2 40.38 17.46 -47.48
CA ILE A 2 39.10 18.20 -47.56
C ILE A 2 37.87 17.25 -47.54
N SER A 3 37.92 16.14 -48.30
CA SER A 3 36.84 15.14 -48.33
C SER A 3 36.65 14.43 -47.00
N LEU A 4 37.72 14.18 -46.24
CA LEU A 4 37.65 13.59 -44.92
C LEU A 4 37.07 14.56 -43.88
N LEU A 5 37.42 15.84 -43.98
CA LEU A 5 36.86 16.88 -43.13
C LEU A 5 35.35 17.06 -43.35
N PHE A 6 34.90 17.05 -44.59
CA PHE A 6 33.49 17.13 -44.96
C PHE A 6 32.71 15.91 -44.44
N TYR A 7 33.28 14.71 -44.56
CA TYR A 7 32.69 13.49 -44.02
C TYR A 7 32.56 13.52 -42.50
N ILE A 8 33.60 13.97 -41.77
CA ILE A 8 33.57 14.13 -40.30
C ILE A 8 32.50 15.15 -39.90
N MET A 9 32.41 16.29 -40.59
CA MET A 9 31.39 17.29 -40.31
C MET A 9 29.96 16.76 -40.48
N ASN A 10 29.70 15.98 -41.54
CA ASN A 10 28.38 15.36 -41.74
C ASN A 10 28.05 14.34 -40.64
N VAL A 11 29.01 13.47 -40.29
CA VAL A 11 28.82 12.49 -39.20
C VAL A 11 28.57 13.18 -37.83
N LEU A 12 29.28 14.28 -37.57
CA LEU A 12 29.06 15.06 -36.35
C LEU A 12 27.68 15.75 -36.33
N ALA A 13 27.25 16.27 -37.48
CA ALA A 13 25.91 16.87 -37.59
C ALA A 13 24.80 15.83 -37.42
N GLU A 14 24.94 14.66 -38.04
CA GLU A 14 24.01 13.54 -37.94
C GLU A 14 23.95 12.99 -36.51
N ASN A 15 25.08 12.86 -35.80
CA ASN A 15 25.13 12.47 -34.40
C ASN A 15 24.45 13.49 -33.50
N HIS A 16 24.62 14.79 -33.76
CA HIS A 16 23.98 15.84 -32.98
C HIS A 16 22.45 15.81 -33.13
N GLU A 17 21.97 15.60 -34.37
CA GLU A 17 20.52 15.45 -34.61
C GLU A 17 19.93 14.23 -33.90
N VAL A 18 20.62 13.08 -33.91
CA VAL A 18 20.23 11.87 -33.17
C VAL A 18 20.22 12.09 -31.67
N GLU A 19 21.19 12.83 -31.09
CA GLU A 19 21.23 13.18 -29.68
C GLU A 19 20.04 14.07 -29.28
N GLU A 20 19.68 15.07 -30.11
CA GLU A 20 18.51 15.92 -29.90
C GLU A 20 17.20 15.12 -29.95
N GLU A 21 17.05 14.21 -30.93
CA GLU A 21 15.89 13.33 -31.02
C GLU A 21 15.79 12.39 -29.81
N LEU A 22 16.89 11.79 -29.37
CA LEU A 22 16.93 10.95 -28.17
C LEU A 22 16.55 11.72 -26.90
N ALA A 23 17.04 12.94 -26.76
CA ALA A 23 16.69 13.80 -25.64
C ALA A 23 15.19 14.17 -25.64
N MET A 24 14.62 14.43 -26.83
CA MET A 24 13.20 14.73 -26.98
C MET A 24 12.34 13.50 -26.66
N VAL A 25 12.70 12.33 -27.19
CA VAL A 25 11.98 11.05 -26.88
C VAL A 25 12.05 10.74 -25.40
N SER A 26 13.20 10.92 -24.75
CA SER A 26 13.37 10.72 -23.31
C SER A 26 12.49 11.65 -22.50
N LYS A 27 12.39 12.93 -22.89
CA LYS A 27 11.51 13.91 -22.25
C LYS A 27 10.03 13.54 -22.39
N VAL A 28 9.59 13.20 -23.60
CA VAL A 28 8.20 12.77 -23.88
C VAL A 28 7.85 11.52 -23.10
N ASN A 29 8.77 10.55 -23.02
CA ASN A 29 8.56 9.33 -22.23
C ASN A 29 8.41 9.63 -20.73
N THR A 30 9.21 10.56 -20.20
CA THR A 30 9.10 10.99 -18.81
C THR A 30 7.76 11.68 -18.53
N GLU A 31 7.33 12.57 -19.43
CA GLU A 31 6.03 13.25 -19.34
C GLU A 31 4.88 12.23 -19.43
N LEU A 32 4.95 11.26 -20.33
CA LEU A 32 3.96 10.20 -20.49
C LEU A 32 3.84 9.35 -19.20
N ASN A 33 4.96 8.95 -18.62
CA ASN A 33 4.99 8.20 -17.37
C ASN A 33 4.37 9.01 -16.21
N ASN A 34 4.62 10.32 -16.14
CA ASN A 34 4.00 11.20 -15.16
C ASN A 34 2.47 11.31 -15.37
N TYR A 35 2.02 11.42 -16.62
CA TYR A 35 0.59 11.43 -16.96
C TYR A 35 -0.09 10.09 -16.59
N MET A 36 0.56 8.97 -16.87
CA MET A 36 0.03 7.65 -16.52
C MET A 36 -0.11 7.51 -14.99
N ALA A 37 0.91 7.86 -14.23
CA ALA A 37 0.88 7.82 -12.77
C ALA A 37 -0.20 8.75 -12.18
N LEU A 38 -0.38 9.95 -12.74
CA LEU A 38 -1.44 10.87 -12.34
C LEU A 38 -2.84 10.33 -12.68
N SER A 39 -3.01 9.75 -13.86
CA SER A 39 -4.27 9.13 -14.29
C SER A 39 -4.68 7.97 -13.40
N GLU A 40 -3.72 7.12 -13.05
CA GLU A 40 -3.92 5.99 -12.13
C GLU A 40 -4.35 6.48 -10.74
N LYS A 41 -3.67 7.50 -10.21
CA LYS A 41 -4.03 8.12 -8.93
C LYS A 41 -5.42 8.72 -8.94
N ILE A 42 -5.82 9.40 -10.03
CA ILE A 42 -7.18 9.96 -10.16
C ILE A 42 -8.23 8.84 -10.22
N ALA A 43 -7.94 7.73 -10.90
CA ALA A 43 -8.83 6.59 -10.96
C ALA A 43 -8.98 5.93 -9.57
N GLU A 44 -7.89 5.75 -8.84
CA GLU A 44 -7.87 5.24 -7.47
C GLU A 44 -8.68 6.14 -6.53
N ASP A 45 -8.49 7.46 -6.57
CA ASP A 45 -9.24 8.42 -5.76
C ASP A 45 -10.74 8.43 -6.06
N ARG A 46 -11.11 8.27 -7.33
CA ARG A 46 -12.53 8.16 -7.72
C ARG A 46 -13.17 6.90 -7.16
N GLU A 47 -12.47 5.78 -7.27
CA GLU A 47 -12.96 4.49 -6.78
C GLU A 47 -13.06 4.49 -5.25
N ARG A 48 -12.07 5.03 -4.53
CA ARG A 48 -12.16 5.24 -3.08
C ARG A 48 -13.39 6.05 -2.68
N LYS A 49 -13.66 7.16 -3.36
CA LYS A 49 -14.85 7.98 -3.10
C LYS A 49 -16.15 7.26 -3.43
N ARG A 50 -16.16 6.39 -4.43
CA ARG A 50 -17.33 5.56 -4.77
C ARG A 50 -17.62 4.57 -3.67
N ILE A 51 -16.60 3.82 -3.22
CA ILE A 51 -16.73 2.81 -2.18
C ILE A 51 -17.05 3.45 -0.82
N ALA A 52 -16.45 4.59 -0.49
CA ALA A 52 -16.77 5.32 0.75
C ALA A 52 -18.26 5.70 0.80
N ARG A 53 -18.88 6.09 -0.33
CA ARG A 53 -20.33 6.32 -0.41
C ARG A 53 -21.13 5.04 -0.24
N GLU A 54 -20.74 3.96 -0.90
CA GLU A 54 -21.37 2.65 -0.77
C GLU A 54 -21.36 2.14 0.67
N ILE A 55 -20.22 2.30 1.37
CA ILE A 55 -20.10 1.98 2.80
C ILE A 55 -21.04 2.86 3.64
N HIS A 56 -21.07 4.17 3.37
CA HIS A 56 -21.93 5.10 4.09
C HIS A 56 -23.42 4.75 3.95
N ASP A 57 -23.84 4.41 2.74
CA ASP A 57 -25.22 4.04 2.45
C ASP A 57 -25.59 2.70 3.12
N THR A 58 -24.70 1.70 3.04
CA THR A 58 -24.89 0.39 3.69
C THR A 58 -24.97 0.54 5.22
N LEU A 59 -24.04 1.29 5.82
CA LEU A 59 -24.07 1.56 7.26
C LEU A 59 -25.32 2.35 7.68
N GLY A 60 -25.72 3.34 6.89
CA GLY A 60 -26.91 4.14 7.17
C GLY A 60 -28.17 3.28 7.23
N HIS A 61 -28.34 2.36 6.29
CA HIS A 61 -29.46 1.42 6.27
C HIS A 61 -29.41 0.44 7.45
N ALA A 62 -28.26 -0.16 7.72
CA ALA A 62 -28.09 -1.10 8.83
C ALA A 62 -28.38 -0.41 10.19
N LEU A 63 -27.79 0.77 10.43
CA LEU A 63 -27.99 1.53 11.67
C LEU A 63 -29.47 1.94 11.87
N THR A 64 -30.17 2.32 10.80
CA THR A 64 -31.60 2.64 10.85
C THR A 64 -32.43 1.41 11.23
N GLY A 65 -32.14 0.25 10.62
CA GLY A 65 -32.81 -1.01 10.96
C GLY A 65 -32.53 -1.47 12.39
N ILE A 66 -31.29 -1.32 12.87
CA ILE A 66 -30.91 -1.64 14.24
C ILE A 66 -31.66 -0.73 15.23
N SER A 67 -31.70 0.60 14.98
CA SER A 67 -32.41 1.55 15.83
C SER A 67 -33.89 1.22 15.94
N ALA A 68 -34.58 1.00 14.81
CA ALA A 68 -35.98 0.62 14.79
C ALA A 68 -36.24 -0.73 15.50
N GLY A 69 -35.33 -1.70 15.33
CA GLY A 69 -35.40 -2.98 16.01
C GLY A 69 -35.25 -2.87 17.53
N LEU A 70 -34.33 -2.02 18.00
CA LEU A 70 -34.14 -1.75 19.44
C LEU A 70 -35.34 -0.99 20.05
N ASP A 71 -35.94 -0.04 19.33
CA ASP A 71 -37.15 0.63 19.73
C ASP A 71 -38.32 -0.36 19.94
N ALA A 72 -38.44 -1.32 19.00
CA ALA A 72 -39.42 -2.40 19.10
C ALA A 72 -39.15 -3.31 20.32
N VAL A 73 -37.88 -3.64 20.62
CA VAL A 73 -37.51 -4.37 21.82
C VAL A 73 -37.94 -3.62 23.06
N GLY A 74 -37.68 -2.29 23.11
CA GLY A 74 -38.09 -1.43 24.27
C GLY A 74 -39.59 -1.50 24.57
N VAL A 75 -40.43 -1.54 23.51
CA VAL A 75 -41.89 -1.68 23.68
C VAL A 75 -42.30 -3.11 24.08
N LEU A 76 -41.64 -4.11 23.51
CA LEU A 76 -42.01 -5.52 23.70
C LEU A 76 -41.57 -6.08 25.08
N ILE A 77 -40.52 -5.53 25.68
CA ILE A 77 -39.89 -6.10 26.87
C ILE A 77 -40.88 -6.23 28.07
N ASP A 78 -41.80 -5.28 28.20
CA ASP A 78 -42.82 -5.25 29.25
C ASP A 78 -44.13 -5.97 28.85
N ILE A 79 -44.40 -6.18 27.57
CA ILE A 79 -45.64 -6.71 27.02
C ILE A 79 -45.51 -8.21 26.73
N ASP A 80 -44.45 -8.60 26.02
CA ASP A 80 -44.14 -9.96 25.60
C ASP A 80 -42.64 -10.20 25.58
N PRO A 81 -42.04 -10.64 26.69
CA PRO A 81 -40.60 -10.89 26.79
C PRO A 81 -40.06 -11.93 25.83
N ASN A 82 -40.89 -12.87 25.36
CA ASN A 82 -40.46 -13.89 24.41
C ASN A 82 -40.27 -13.26 23.02
N ARG A 83 -41.23 -12.46 22.58
CA ARG A 83 -41.10 -11.69 21.34
C ARG A 83 -39.97 -10.68 21.39
N ALA A 84 -39.73 -10.03 22.55
CA ALA A 84 -38.60 -9.17 22.74
C ALA A 84 -37.24 -9.91 22.47
N LYS A 85 -37.11 -11.15 23.00
CA LYS A 85 -35.92 -12.00 22.75
C LYS A 85 -35.76 -12.39 21.28
N GLU A 86 -36.85 -12.69 20.57
CA GLU A 86 -36.80 -12.95 19.12
C GLU A 86 -36.34 -11.70 18.36
N GLN A 87 -36.85 -10.53 18.72
CA GLN A 87 -36.47 -9.28 18.09
C GLN A 87 -34.99 -8.96 18.32
N VAL A 88 -34.42 -9.22 19.52
CA VAL A 88 -32.98 -9.07 19.79
C VAL A 88 -32.16 -9.98 18.87
N LYS A 89 -32.58 -11.21 18.62
CA LYS A 89 -31.89 -12.10 17.69
C LYS A 89 -31.89 -11.54 16.26
N SER A 90 -33.06 -11.06 15.80
CA SER A 90 -33.18 -10.44 14.48
C SER A 90 -32.27 -9.21 14.34
N VAL A 91 -32.25 -8.33 15.35
CA VAL A 91 -31.33 -7.19 15.35
C VAL A 91 -29.86 -7.64 15.31
N SER A 92 -29.51 -8.70 16.05
CA SER A 92 -28.15 -9.25 16.06
C SER A 92 -27.74 -9.82 14.68
N GLU A 93 -28.69 -10.39 13.91
CA GLU A 93 -28.48 -10.86 12.55
C GLU A 93 -28.20 -9.67 11.62
N VAL A 94 -29.01 -8.62 11.67
CA VAL A 94 -28.81 -7.39 10.89
C VAL A 94 -27.45 -6.75 11.17
N VAL A 95 -27.01 -6.75 12.42
CA VAL A 95 -25.67 -6.26 12.80
C VAL A 95 -24.57 -7.09 12.14
N ARG A 96 -24.69 -8.44 12.18
CA ARG A 96 -23.68 -9.31 11.56
C ARG A 96 -23.62 -9.14 10.03
N GLU A 97 -24.77 -9.07 9.38
CA GLU A 97 -24.85 -8.82 7.95
C GLU A 97 -24.22 -7.46 7.60
N GLY A 98 -24.58 -6.40 8.30
CA GLY A 98 -23.99 -5.07 8.09
C GLY A 98 -22.46 -5.04 8.27
N ILE A 99 -21.92 -5.76 9.26
CA ILE A 99 -20.46 -5.90 9.43
C ILE A 99 -19.84 -6.66 8.26
N GLN A 100 -20.47 -7.73 7.76
CA GLN A 100 -19.98 -8.49 6.61
C GLN A 100 -19.98 -7.66 5.34
N ASP A 101 -21.02 -6.86 5.10
CA ASP A 101 -21.14 -5.99 3.94
C ASP A 101 -20.08 -4.89 3.94
N VAL A 102 -19.82 -4.28 5.13
CA VAL A 102 -18.74 -3.30 5.29
C VAL A 102 -17.37 -3.95 5.04
N ARG A 103 -17.11 -5.13 5.61
CA ARG A 103 -15.86 -5.87 5.34
C ARG A 103 -15.71 -6.21 3.84
N GLY A 104 -16.77 -6.62 3.18
CA GLY A 104 -16.78 -6.85 1.74
C GLY A 104 -16.46 -5.60 0.92
N SER A 105 -17.00 -4.46 1.31
CA SER A 105 -16.73 -3.18 0.65
C SER A 105 -15.31 -2.69 0.89
N LEU A 106 -14.77 -2.86 2.11
CA LEU A 106 -13.38 -2.58 2.43
C LEU A 106 -12.40 -3.49 1.67
N ASN A 107 -12.75 -4.77 1.49
CA ASN A 107 -11.94 -5.68 0.69
C ASN A 107 -11.85 -5.27 -0.78
N ARG A 108 -12.88 -4.60 -1.34
CA ARG A 108 -12.83 -4.00 -2.69
C ARG A 108 -11.94 -2.75 -2.77
N LEU A 109 -11.63 -2.12 -1.64
CA LEU A 109 -10.64 -1.05 -1.54
C LEU A 109 -9.20 -1.56 -1.51
N ARG A 110 -9.01 -2.88 -1.37
CA ARG A 110 -7.67 -3.46 -1.45
C ARG A 110 -7.07 -3.14 -2.81
N PRO A 111 -5.80 -2.72 -2.89
CA PRO A 111 -5.08 -2.68 -4.14
C PRO A 111 -5.23 -4.04 -4.84
N GLY A 112 -5.32 -4.05 -6.16
CA GLY A 112 -5.46 -5.30 -6.91
C GLY A 112 -4.40 -6.36 -6.59
N ALA A 113 -3.26 -5.92 -6.01
CA ALA A 113 -2.19 -6.79 -5.51
C ALA A 113 -2.62 -7.64 -4.29
N LEU A 114 -3.50 -7.12 -3.41
CA LEU A 114 -3.98 -7.80 -2.20
C LEU A 114 -5.36 -8.45 -2.39
N GLU A 115 -6.00 -8.26 -3.53
CA GLU A 115 -7.34 -8.76 -3.77
C GLU A 115 -7.36 -10.30 -3.74
N GLY A 116 -8.11 -10.88 -2.79
CA GLY A 116 -8.24 -12.32 -2.61
C GLY A 116 -6.97 -13.05 -2.14
N ARG A 117 -5.98 -12.33 -1.59
CA ARG A 117 -4.71 -12.88 -1.11
C ARG A 117 -4.38 -12.41 0.30
N THR A 118 -3.55 -13.17 1.00
CA THR A 118 -2.91 -12.70 2.22
C THR A 118 -1.82 -11.68 1.89
N LEU A 119 -1.45 -10.82 2.85
CA LEU A 119 -0.31 -9.91 2.69
C LEU A 119 0.95 -10.69 2.29
N LYS A 120 1.22 -11.83 2.91
CA LYS A 120 2.37 -12.71 2.60
C LYS A 120 2.37 -13.14 1.14
N ASP A 121 1.25 -13.67 0.63
CA ASP A 121 1.15 -14.12 -0.77
C ASP A 121 1.38 -12.98 -1.76
N ALA A 122 0.85 -11.79 -1.45
CA ALA A 122 1.02 -10.60 -2.28
C ALA A 122 2.48 -10.11 -2.29
N LEU A 123 3.15 -10.12 -1.13
CA LEU A 123 4.57 -9.79 -1.00
C LEU A 123 5.44 -10.78 -1.77
N GLU A 124 5.22 -12.09 -1.61
CA GLU A 124 5.95 -13.11 -2.35
C GLU A 124 5.79 -12.98 -3.86
N LYS A 125 4.58 -12.64 -4.32
CA LYS A 125 4.34 -12.37 -5.75
C LYS A 125 5.12 -11.15 -6.21
N MET A 126 5.04 -10.04 -5.50
CA MET A 126 5.76 -8.81 -5.82
C MET A 126 7.28 -9.04 -5.84
N ILE A 127 7.82 -9.76 -4.87
CA ILE A 127 9.24 -10.12 -4.81
C ILE A 127 9.65 -10.90 -6.07
N ARG A 128 8.90 -11.92 -6.47
CA ARG A 128 9.17 -12.68 -7.69
C ARG A 128 9.17 -11.81 -8.95
N GLU A 129 8.24 -10.86 -9.04
CA GLU A 129 8.18 -9.91 -10.15
C GLU A 129 9.42 -9.00 -10.18
N TYR A 130 9.84 -8.46 -9.04
CA TYR A 130 11.06 -7.64 -8.95
C TYR A 130 12.32 -8.44 -9.28
N GLN A 131 12.46 -9.66 -8.77
CA GLN A 131 13.59 -10.55 -9.10
C GLN A 131 13.67 -10.87 -10.59
N THR A 132 12.52 -10.93 -11.27
CA THR A 132 12.47 -11.20 -12.71
C THR A 132 12.82 -9.97 -13.55
N LEU A 133 12.42 -8.78 -13.11
CA LEU A 133 12.55 -7.51 -13.85
C LEU A 133 13.81 -6.73 -13.50
N SER A 134 14.44 -7.01 -12.37
CA SER A 134 15.65 -6.37 -11.88
C SER A 134 16.65 -7.42 -11.38
N ASN A 135 17.90 -7.03 -11.15
CA ASN A 135 18.89 -7.91 -10.55
C ASN A 135 18.83 -7.95 -9.02
N LEU A 136 17.75 -7.43 -8.41
CA LEU A 136 17.58 -7.41 -6.97
C LEU A 136 17.19 -8.80 -6.46
N GLN A 137 18.05 -9.41 -5.63
CA GLN A 137 17.69 -10.61 -4.87
C GLN A 137 17.08 -10.20 -3.54
N VAL A 138 15.91 -10.75 -3.22
CA VAL A 138 15.17 -10.42 -2.00
C VAL A 138 15.01 -11.67 -1.15
N ASP A 139 15.41 -11.56 0.12
CA ASP A 139 15.22 -12.59 1.14
C ASP A 139 14.10 -12.17 2.09
N LEU A 140 13.07 -13.01 2.22
CA LEU A 140 11.88 -12.74 3.01
C LEU A 140 11.82 -13.66 4.22
N HIS A 141 12.01 -13.10 5.41
CA HIS A 141 11.75 -13.74 6.69
C HIS A 141 10.41 -13.25 7.25
N TYR A 142 9.40 -14.11 7.23
CA TYR A 142 8.04 -13.75 7.62
C TYR A 142 7.61 -14.59 8.83
N GLU A 143 7.72 -14.01 10.04
CA GLU A 143 7.44 -14.69 11.31
C GLU A 143 6.01 -14.44 11.82
N TRP A 144 5.24 -13.56 11.20
CA TRP A 144 3.86 -13.32 11.58
C TRP A 144 2.98 -14.54 11.25
N VAL A 145 2.34 -15.09 12.27
CA VAL A 145 1.46 -16.27 12.16
C VAL A 145 0.04 -15.84 12.49
N ASP A 146 -0.91 -16.13 11.58
CA ASP A 146 -2.36 -15.92 11.76
C ASP A 146 -2.74 -14.52 12.28
N VAL A 147 -2.05 -13.49 11.80
CA VAL A 147 -2.33 -12.11 12.16
C VAL A 147 -3.54 -11.63 11.35
N ASP A 148 -4.68 -11.44 12.04
CA ASP A 148 -5.86 -10.77 11.45
C ASP A 148 -5.62 -9.25 11.49
N MET A 149 -5.05 -8.72 10.40
CA MET A 149 -4.81 -7.29 10.24
C MET A 149 -5.94 -6.59 9.52
N ASP A 150 -6.18 -5.35 9.92
CA ASP A 150 -7.03 -4.46 9.14
C ASP A 150 -6.47 -4.26 7.73
N VAL A 151 -7.37 -4.26 6.74
CA VAL A 151 -7.07 -4.09 5.31
C VAL A 151 -6.22 -2.83 5.04
N MET A 152 -6.45 -1.74 5.78
CA MET A 152 -5.67 -0.51 5.64
C MET A 152 -4.23 -0.68 6.12
N ILE A 153 -4.02 -1.50 7.16
CA ILE A 153 -2.68 -1.81 7.68
C ILE A 153 -1.93 -2.65 6.65
N GLU A 154 -2.55 -3.70 6.12
CA GLU A 154 -1.95 -4.56 5.09
C GLU A 154 -1.59 -3.77 3.82
N ASP A 155 -2.49 -2.88 3.32
CA ASP A 155 -2.21 -2.02 2.16
C ASP A 155 -1.03 -1.08 2.44
N THR A 156 -1.02 -0.47 3.61
CA THR A 156 0.05 0.44 4.00
C THR A 156 1.39 -0.27 4.03
N ILE A 157 1.46 -1.46 4.63
CA ILE A 157 2.67 -2.30 4.67
C ILE A 157 3.11 -2.66 3.24
N PHE A 158 2.19 -3.16 2.41
CA PHE A 158 2.48 -3.53 1.04
C PHE A 158 3.11 -2.37 0.26
N ARG A 159 2.53 -1.16 0.37
CA ARG A 159 3.06 0.03 -0.32
C ARG A 159 4.39 0.51 0.23
N VAL A 160 4.62 0.44 1.53
CA VAL A 160 5.91 0.78 2.13
C VAL A 160 7.01 -0.14 1.59
N ILE A 161 6.72 -1.44 1.49
CA ILE A 161 7.70 -2.40 0.95
C ILE A 161 7.91 -2.19 -0.55
N GLN A 162 6.86 -1.95 -1.31
CA GLN A 162 6.94 -1.66 -2.75
C GLN A 162 7.82 -0.43 -3.01
N GLU A 163 7.61 0.66 -2.25
CA GLU A 163 8.41 1.88 -2.35
C GLU A 163 9.87 1.63 -1.94
N SER A 164 10.09 0.86 -0.87
CA SER A 164 11.45 0.51 -0.42
C SER A 164 12.20 -0.32 -1.47
N MET A 165 11.55 -1.31 -2.09
CA MET A 165 12.16 -2.09 -3.19
C MET A 165 12.45 -1.22 -4.41
N THR A 166 11.54 -0.31 -4.75
CA THR A 166 11.75 0.66 -5.84
C THR A 166 12.95 1.56 -5.56
N ASN A 167 13.08 2.05 -4.33
CA ASN A 167 14.18 2.91 -3.92
C ASN A 167 15.51 2.17 -3.90
N ALA A 168 15.53 0.91 -3.42
CA ALA A 168 16.72 0.06 -3.45
C ALA A 168 17.25 -0.11 -4.88
N VAL A 169 16.36 -0.36 -5.85
CA VAL A 169 16.77 -0.54 -7.26
C VAL A 169 17.16 0.80 -7.91
N ARG A 170 16.30 1.83 -7.79
CA ARG A 170 16.46 3.09 -8.56
C ARG A 170 17.53 4.02 -7.96
N HIS A 171 17.60 4.08 -6.66
CA HIS A 171 18.45 5.04 -5.94
C HIS A 171 19.62 4.37 -5.23
N GLY A 172 19.39 3.18 -4.66
CA GLY A 172 20.40 2.42 -3.97
C GLY A 172 21.33 1.64 -4.89
N HIS A 173 20.91 1.34 -6.14
CA HIS A 173 21.61 0.40 -7.02
C HIS A 173 21.91 -0.94 -6.32
N ALA A 174 21.01 -1.33 -5.43
CA ALA A 174 21.14 -2.53 -4.62
C ALA A 174 21.00 -3.80 -5.48
N SER A 175 21.74 -4.83 -5.11
CA SER A 175 21.64 -6.17 -5.70
C SER A 175 21.03 -7.19 -4.73
N GLN A 176 20.96 -6.86 -3.44
CA GLN A 176 20.37 -7.69 -2.41
C GLN A 176 19.53 -6.85 -1.45
N MET A 177 18.44 -7.43 -0.96
CA MET A 177 17.57 -6.83 0.05
C MET A 177 17.03 -7.92 0.96
N SER A 178 16.98 -7.67 2.27
CA SER A 178 16.31 -8.53 3.24
C SER A 178 15.08 -7.84 3.80
N LEU A 179 14.02 -8.60 3.98
CA LEU A 179 12.76 -8.19 4.60
C LEU A 179 12.50 -9.10 5.78
N HIS A 180 12.41 -8.54 6.98
CA HIS A 180 12.17 -9.30 8.19
C HIS A 180 10.90 -8.78 8.88
N PHE A 181 9.91 -9.67 9.05
CA PHE A 181 8.63 -9.43 9.71
C PHE A 181 8.61 -10.20 11.01
N PHE A 182 8.59 -9.51 12.11
CA PHE A 182 8.52 -10.08 13.45
C PHE A 182 7.63 -9.22 14.34
N GLU A 183 7.39 -9.67 15.56
CA GLU A 183 6.54 -8.95 16.49
C GLU A 183 7.09 -9.02 17.91
N ASN A 184 6.72 -8.03 18.71
CA ASN A 184 6.91 -8.07 20.16
C ASN A 184 5.53 -8.00 20.86
N GLU A 185 5.51 -7.77 22.17
CA GLU A 185 4.26 -7.73 22.95
C GLU A 185 3.33 -6.55 22.56
N GLU A 186 3.90 -5.45 22.04
CA GLU A 186 3.18 -4.19 21.80
C GLU A 186 3.04 -3.86 20.31
N ASP A 187 4.02 -4.26 19.48
CA ASP A 187 4.14 -3.81 18.10
C ASP A 187 4.35 -4.95 17.11
N TYR A 188 3.86 -4.73 15.88
CA TYR A 188 4.32 -5.40 14.67
C TYR A 188 5.53 -4.65 14.14
N LEU A 189 6.61 -5.38 13.85
CA LEU A 189 7.91 -4.83 13.44
C LEU A 189 8.28 -5.35 12.06
N ILE A 190 8.76 -4.43 11.21
CA ILE A 190 9.28 -4.77 9.88
C ILE A 190 10.63 -4.09 9.72
N GLU A 191 11.64 -4.86 9.38
CA GLU A 191 12.97 -4.39 9.04
C GLU A 191 13.27 -4.68 7.58
N LEU A 192 13.74 -3.67 6.88
CA LEU A 192 14.10 -3.71 5.47
C LEU A 192 15.55 -3.24 5.37
N GLN A 193 16.42 -4.06 4.79
CA GLN A 193 17.84 -3.71 4.59
C GLN A 193 18.23 -4.03 3.16
N ASP A 194 18.73 -3.05 2.43
CA ASP A 194 19.40 -3.27 1.16
C ASP A 194 20.91 -3.11 1.27
N ASN A 195 21.64 -3.55 0.26
CA ASN A 195 23.10 -3.43 0.15
C ASN A 195 23.52 -2.31 -0.82
N GLY A 196 22.67 -1.32 -1.03
CA GLY A 196 22.93 -0.20 -1.92
C GLY A 196 23.88 0.84 -1.35
N VAL A 197 23.92 2.00 -1.99
CA VAL A 197 24.85 3.08 -1.61
C VAL A 197 24.53 3.79 -0.28
N GLY A 198 23.33 3.55 0.29
CA GLY A 198 22.89 4.24 1.50
C GLY A 198 22.80 5.76 1.31
N PHE A 199 23.08 6.52 2.37
CA PHE A 199 23.09 7.99 2.33
C PHE A 199 24.05 8.56 3.38
N GLU A 200 24.67 9.71 3.07
CA GLU A 200 25.42 10.52 4.04
C GLU A 200 24.48 11.49 4.77
N THR A 201 23.57 12.12 4.01
CA THR A 201 22.53 13.01 4.54
C THR A 201 21.21 12.62 3.90
N LEU A 202 20.23 12.21 4.71
CA LEU A 202 18.93 11.77 4.23
C LEU A 202 18.13 12.97 3.69
N THR A 203 17.82 12.92 2.39
CA THR A 203 16.91 13.88 1.77
C THR A 203 15.56 13.24 1.60
N TYR A 204 14.54 13.80 2.26
CA TYR A 204 13.17 13.29 2.19
C TYR A 204 12.53 13.67 0.86
N GLY A 205 12.64 12.78 -0.12
CA GLY A 205 11.89 12.86 -1.37
C GLY A 205 10.40 12.56 -1.14
N TYR A 206 9.62 12.59 -2.23
CA TYR A 206 8.18 12.37 -2.18
C TYR A 206 7.81 10.99 -1.62
N GLY A 207 8.49 9.92 -2.06
CA GLY A 207 8.24 8.55 -1.61
C GLY A 207 8.43 8.36 -0.11
N LEU A 208 9.58 8.83 0.44
CA LEU A 208 9.86 8.74 1.87
C LEU A 208 8.84 9.52 2.71
N LYS A 209 8.42 10.71 2.25
CA LYS A 209 7.39 11.51 2.93
C LYS A 209 6.04 10.77 2.96
N GLN A 210 5.64 10.17 1.84
CA GLN A 210 4.40 9.38 1.78
C GLN A 210 4.44 8.15 2.68
N MET A 211 5.58 7.43 2.75
CA MET A 211 5.73 6.30 3.66
C MET A 211 5.57 6.75 5.11
N MET A 212 6.21 7.84 5.52
CA MET A 212 6.09 8.41 6.87
C MET A 212 4.66 8.81 7.20
N GLU A 213 3.98 9.51 6.29
CA GLU A 213 2.60 9.95 6.47
C GLU A 213 1.65 8.75 6.65
N ARG A 214 1.76 7.73 5.80
CA ARG A 214 0.92 6.52 5.88
C ARG A 214 1.11 5.77 7.20
N ILE A 215 2.35 5.57 7.63
CA ILE A 215 2.66 4.90 8.90
C ILE A 215 2.20 5.72 10.09
N SER A 216 2.36 7.05 10.05
CA SER A 216 1.89 7.96 11.11
C SER A 216 0.37 7.95 11.29
N ILE A 217 -0.42 7.84 10.21
CA ILE A 217 -1.89 7.71 10.28
C ILE A 217 -2.31 6.46 11.06
N LEU A 218 -1.52 5.39 11.01
CA LEU A 218 -1.75 4.15 11.76
C LEU A 218 -1.15 4.19 13.19
N GLY A 219 -0.69 5.36 13.64
CA GLY A 219 -0.03 5.51 14.94
C GLY A 219 1.34 4.83 15.02
N GLY A 220 1.88 4.40 13.89
CA GLY A 220 3.18 3.75 13.80
C GLY A 220 4.35 4.71 13.69
N GLN A 221 5.55 4.17 13.68
CA GLN A 221 6.81 4.90 13.52
C GLN A 221 7.62 4.32 12.35
N LEU A 222 8.33 5.19 11.65
CA LEU A 222 9.21 4.84 10.56
C LEU A 222 10.58 5.49 10.78
N GLN A 223 11.62 4.67 10.76
CA GLN A 223 13.00 5.09 10.97
C GLN A 223 13.86 4.67 9.78
N PHE A 224 14.81 5.53 9.40
CA PHE A 224 15.75 5.27 8.32
C PHE A 224 17.18 5.44 8.84
N GLU A 225 18.05 4.51 8.46
CA GLU A 225 19.47 4.54 8.79
C GLU A 225 20.30 4.13 7.57
N SER A 226 21.53 4.62 7.51
CA SER A 226 22.53 4.17 6.54
C SER A 226 23.45 3.15 7.22
N ARG A 227 23.32 1.87 6.84
CA ARG A 227 24.05 0.73 7.42
C ARG A 227 24.47 -0.21 6.29
N ASP A 228 25.63 -0.04 5.72
CA ASP A 228 26.07 -0.86 4.57
C ASP A 228 25.01 -0.93 3.45
N GLY A 229 24.29 0.19 3.24
CA GLY A 229 23.11 0.35 2.39
C GLY A 229 22.04 1.18 3.08
N PHE A 230 20.78 1.01 2.69
CA PHE A 230 19.63 1.71 3.26
C PHE A 230 18.84 0.77 4.18
N PHE A 231 18.73 1.15 5.44
CA PHE A 231 17.94 0.44 6.44
C PHE A 231 16.66 1.20 6.77
N THR A 232 15.55 0.47 6.78
CA THR A 232 14.23 1.00 7.17
C THR A 232 13.65 0.13 8.26
N ARG A 233 13.20 0.73 9.36
CA ARG A 233 12.43 0.06 10.41
C ARG A 233 11.05 0.67 10.50
N VAL A 234 10.03 -0.19 10.45
CA VAL A 234 8.63 0.15 10.67
C VAL A 234 8.18 -0.48 11.98
N SER A 235 7.50 0.30 12.82
CA SER A 235 6.81 -0.19 14.03
C SER A 235 5.34 0.22 13.93
N LEU A 236 4.43 -0.73 14.09
CA LEU A 236 2.98 -0.54 14.06
C LEU A 236 2.38 -1.09 15.35
N PRO A 237 1.65 -0.30 16.14
CA PRO A 237 1.08 -0.75 17.40
C PRO A 237 0.05 -1.85 17.15
N LYS A 238 0.10 -2.90 17.99
CA LYS A 238 -0.97 -3.90 18.05
C LYS A 238 -2.17 -3.26 18.73
N TYR A 239 -3.28 -3.12 17.99
CA TYR A 239 -4.52 -2.69 18.61
C TYR A 239 -5.00 -3.80 19.56
N LYS A 240 -4.86 -3.60 20.87
CA LYS A 240 -5.54 -4.45 21.85
C LYS A 240 -7.04 -4.21 21.70
N GLU A 241 -7.80 -5.21 21.29
CA GLU A 241 -9.25 -5.18 21.42
C GLU A 241 -9.59 -4.97 22.90
N GLY A 242 -10.13 -3.80 23.23
CA GLY A 242 -10.68 -3.54 24.55
C GLY A 242 -10.10 -2.33 25.27
N ARG A 243 -10.56 -1.15 24.91
CA ARG A 243 -10.94 -0.09 25.87
C ARG A 243 -12.08 0.73 25.30
#